data_71660bbe4f6dcc69bdd57f899e5c4b3f
#
_entry.id   71660bbe4f6dcc69bdd57f899e5c4b3f
#
_cell.length_a   1.000
_cell.length_b   1.000
_cell.length_c   1.000
_cell.angle_alpha   90.00
_cell.angle_beta   90.00
_cell.angle_gamma   90.00
#
_symmetry.space_group_name_H-M   'P 1'
#
loop_
_entity.id
_entity.type
_entity.pdbx_description
1 polymer ?
#
loop_
_entity_poly.entity_id
_entity_poly.type
_entity_poly.pdbx_seq_one_letter_code
_entity_poly.pdbx_strand_id
1 'polypeptide(L)'
;PQEFMALAAESLKRNKPILIVKLGRSERGRLQAISHTGALAGSDEVFNAVCHRLGLIRCPSLEDLTETVLAFLPGRYPRGQRAAIVINSGGMKGLILDHLEELPIQLAALAQSTKDAIRPLIPAELAVENPLECGVAGFGDEKGFAEIVRLHAEDPGVDMLAIHGELPRHPEKRDPAPFKSLAAVTEKPVIAFARATYSLGEESRVYQEQTDLPFLQGITATLGALTGLGLYAQRKRQGIPDIPPPDGQREKIGEDRKRRRDLGHPVAMAVPGRVR
;
A
#
# COMPACT_ATOMS: atom_id res chain seq x y z
N PRO A 1 -22.18 11.56 -10.22
CA PRO A 1 -20.75 11.65 -10.56
C PRO A 1 -20.06 12.83 -9.89
N GLN A 2 -20.64 14.04 -9.94
CA GLN A 2 -20.05 15.25 -9.36
C GLN A 2 -19.89 15.17 -7.85
N GLU A 3 -20.87 14.66 -7.09
CA GLU A 3 -20.79 14.46 -5.65
C GLU A 3 -19.63 13.50 -5.27
N PHE A 4 -19.46 12.41 -6.04
CA PHE A 4 -18.38 11.46 -5.85
C PHE A 4 -17.01 12.13 -6.07
N MET A 5 -16.87 12.92 -7.14
CA MET A 5 -15.63 13.65 -7.38
C MET A 5 -15.33 14.68 -6.31
N ALA A 6 -16.34 15.41 -5.84
CA ALA A 6 -16.18 16.37 -4.74
C ALA A 6 -15.78 15.67 -3.42
N LEU A 7 -16.39 14.51 -3.11
CA LEU A 7 -16.02 13.71 -1.96
C LEU A 7 -14.58 13.20 -2.07
N ALA A 8 -14.17 12.72 -3.25
CA ALA A 8 -12.81 12.24 -3.49
C ALA A 8 -11.78 13.36 -3.32
N ALA A 9 -12.05 14.55 -3.84
CA ALA A 9 -11.19 15.71 -3.66
C ALA A 9 -11.07 16.12 -2.18
N GLU A 10 -12.18 16.14 -1.45
CA GLU A 10 -12.18 16.44 -0.02
C GLU A 10 -11.45 15.36 0.80
N SER A 11 -11.56 14.09 0.42
CA SER A 11 -10.83 12.99 1.02
C SER A 11 -9.32 13.16 0.87
N LEU A 12 -8.86 13.52 -0.32
CA LEU A 12 -7.45 13.79 -0.61
C LEU A 12 -6.93 14.98 0.23
N LYS A 13 -7.73 16.07 0.39
CA LYS A 13 -7.42 17.19 1.27
C LYS A 13 -7.20 16.77 2.71
N ARG A 14 -8.06 15.89 3.20
CA ARG A 14 -8.04 15.40 4.58
C ARG A 14 -7.03 14.29 4.82
N ASN A 15 -6.23 13.94 3.83
CA ASN A 15 -5.31 12.83 3.92
C ASN A 15 -5.98 11.50 4.27
N LYS A 16 -7.17 11.26 3.71
CA LYS A 16 -7.95 10.03 3.87
C LYS A 16 -8.02 9.31 2.53
N PRO A 17 -7.15 8.34 2.25
CA PRO A 17 -7.17 7.62 0.99
C PRO A 17 -8.49 6.87 0.80
N ILE A 18 -9.00 6.85 -0.41
CA ILE A 18 -10.14 6.02 -0.81
C ILE A 18 -9.62 4.90 -1.70
N LEU A 19 -9.81 3.67 -1.24
CA LEU A 19 -9.50 2.45 -1.97
C LEU A 19 -10.81 1.89 -2.54
N ILE A 20 -10.79 1.42 -3.79
CA ILE A 20 -12.04 1.09 -4.47
C ILE A 20 -11.87 -0.12 -5.40
N VAL A 21 -12.83 -1.02 -5.34
CA VAL A 21 -13.03 -2.09 -6.34
C VAL A 21 -14.23 -1.72 -7.20
N LYS A 22 -14.03 -1.66 -8.52
CA LYS A 22 -15.10 -1.35 -9.45
C LYS A 22 -15.65 -2.63 -10.11
N LEU A 23 -16.95 -2.84 -9.98
CA LEU A 23 -17.68 -3.87 -10.71
C LEU A 23 -18.05 -3.37 -12.13
N GLY A 24 -18.31 -4.30 -13.04
CA GLY A 24 -18.74 -3.98 -14.41
C GLY A 24 -17.60 -3.40 -15.26
N ARG A 25 -16.38 -3.91 -15.13
CA ARG A 25 -15.22 -3.54 -15.95
C ARG A 25 -15.31 -4.11 -17.36
N SER A 26 -15.68 -5.38 -17.47
CA SER A 26 -15.92 -6.05 -18.74
C SER A 26 -17.34 -5.77 -19.25
N GLU A 27 -17.58 -5.97 -20.54
CA GLU A 27 -18.92 -5.80 -21.10
C GLU A 27 -19.95 -6.74 -20.46
N ARG A 28 -19.60 -8.00 -20.24
CA ARG A 28 -20.47 -8.95 -19.54
C ARG A 28 -20.74 -8.53 -18.09
N GLY A 29 -19.71 -8.07 -17.37
CA GLY A 29 -19.85 -7.55 -16.01
C GLY A 29 -20.72 -6.28 -15.98
N ARG A 30 -20.62 -5.42 -16.99
CA ARG A 30 -21.46 -4.22 -17.12
C ARG A 30 -22.93 -4.58 -17.31
N LEU A 31 -23.24 -5.52 -18.21
CA LEU A 31 -24.59 -6.01 -18.42
C LEU A 31 -25.19 -6.63 -17.16
N GLN A 32 -24.39 -7.43 -16.45
CA GLN A 32 -24.80 -8.01 -15.16
C GLN A 32 -25.09 -6.93 -14.12
N ALA A 33 -24.23 -5.92 -14.00
CA ALA A 33 -24.43 -4.82 -13.05
C ALA A 33 -25.73 -4.04 -13.36
N ILE A 34 -26.03 -3.78 -14.65
CA ILE A 34 -27.27 -3.13 -15.08
C ILE A 34 -28.49 -3.97 -14.70
N SER A 35 -28.46 -5.27 -14.98
CA SER A 35 -29.60 -6.16 -14.70
C SER A 35 -29.85 -6.32 -13.20
N HIS A 36 -28.82 -6.22 -12.37
CA HIS A 36 -28.91 -6.38 -10.91
C HIS A 36 -29.30 -5.10 -10.18
N THR A 37 -28.79 -3.95 -10.62
CA THR A 37 -28.94 -2.67 -9.90
C THR A 37 -29.88 -1.69 -10.61
N GLY A 38 -30.24 -1.94 -11.86
CA GLY A 38 -30.96 -0.99 -12.70
C GLY A 38 -30.13 0.25 -13.11
N ALA A 39 -28.90 0.35 -12.67
CA ALA A 39 -28.04 1.50 -12.92
C ALA A 39 -27.08 1.24 -14.07
N LEU A 40 -26.91 2.23 -14.94
CA LEU A 40 -25.89 2.19 -16.01
C LEU A 40 -24.49 2.23 -15.39
N ALA A 41 -23.73 1.16 -15.61
CA ALA A 41 -22.30 1.18 -15.31
C ALA A 41 -21.58 2.07 -16.33
N GLY A 42 -20.98 3.15 -15.86
CA GLY A 42 -20.18 4.06 -16.72
C GLY A 42 -18.93 3.37 -17.28
N SER A 43 -18.30 3.98 -18.30
CA SER A 43 -17.05 3.51 -18.90
C SER A 43 -15.98 3.25 -17.85
N ASP A 44 -15.29 2.12 -18.00
CA ASP A 44 -14.18 1.75 -17.11
C ASP A 44 -12.99 2.70 -17.29
N GLU A 45 -12.74 3.14 -18.51
CA GLU A 45 -11.67 4.08 -18.85
C GLU A 45 -11.90 5.45 -18.22
N VAL A 46 -13.13 5.97 -18.31
CA VAL A 46 -13.51 7.25 -17.67
C VAL A 46 -13.38 7.15 -16.17
N PHE A 47 -13.82 6.05 -15.57
CA PHE A 47 -13.67 5.83 -14.13
C PHE A 47 -12.20 5.76 -13.72
N ASN A 48 -11.36 5.08 -14.50
CA ASN A 48 -9.93 5.01 -14.27
C ASN A 48 -9.25 6.41 -14.32
N ALA A 49 -9.62 7.22 -15.33
CA ALA A 49 -9.13 8.59 -15.44
C ALA A 49 -9.53 9.45 -14.22
N VAL A 50 -10.76 9.27 -13.69
CA VAL A 50 -11.21 9.93 -12.46
C VAL A 50 -10.41 9.46 -11.26
N CYS A 51 -10.13 8.16 -11.12
CA CYS A 51 -9.29 7.62 -10.04
C CYS A 51 -7.90 8.26 -10.05
N HIS A 52 -7.24 8.27 -11.20
CA HIS A 52 -5.92 8.90 -11.36
C HIS A 52 -5.95 10.39 -11.04
N ARG A 53 -6.97 11.11 -11.54
CA ARG A 53 -7.09 12.55 -11.32
C ARG A 53 -7.32 12.91 -9.86
N LEU A 54 -8.00 12.07 -9.09
CA LEU A 54 -8.42 12.36 -7.72
C LEU A 54 -7.64 11.57 -6.65
N GLY A 55 -6.64 10.79 -7.05
CA GLY A 55 -5.83 10.00 -6.13
C GLY A 55 -6.60 8.86 -5.45
N LEU A 56 -7.62 8.33 -6.14
CA LEU A 56 -8.30 7.12 -5.70
C LEU A 56 -7.45 5.90 -6.03
N ILE A 57 -7.33 4.98 -5.09
CA ILE A 57 -6.56 3.76 -5.28
C ILE A 57 -7.50 2.67 -5.77
N ARG A 58 -7.30 2.25 -7.02
CA ARG A 58 -8.11 1.23 -7.65
C ARG A 58 -7.50 -0.14 -7.41
N CYS A 59 -8.27 -1.03 -6.76
CA CYS A 59 -7.87 -2.42 -6.51
C CYS A 59 -8.56 -3.36 -7.48
N PRO A 60 -7.85 -4.34 -8.07
CA PRO A 60 -8.41 -5.29 -9.04
C PRO A 60 -9.41 -6.26 -8.42
N SER A 61 -9.21 -6.68 -7.17
CA SER A 61 -10.00 -7.67 -6.43
C SER A 61 -10.27 -7.21 -4.99
N LEU A 62 -11.07 -7.97 -4.24
CA LEU A 62 -11.29 -7.74 -2.82
C LEU A 62 -10.06 -8.11 -1.99
N GLU A 63 -9.33 -9.13 -2.41
CA GLU A 63 -8.07 -9.54 -1.80
C GLU A 63 -7.04 -8.41 -1.91
N ASP A 64 -6.85 -7.85 -3.12
CA ASP A 64 -5.95 -6.71 -3.32
C ASP A 64 -6.40 -5.49 -2.53
N LEU A 65 -7.71 -5.26 -2.40
CA LEU A 65 -8.24 -4.19 -1.56
C LEU A 65 -7.82 -4.35 -0.10
N THR A 66 -7.97 -5.56 0.44
CA THR A 66 -7.64 -5.87 1.84
C THR A 66 -6.15 -5.65 2.10
N GLU A 67 -5.29 -6.21 1.24
CA GLU A 67 -3.83 -6.08 1.36
C GLU A 67 -3.40 -4.61 1.19
N THR A 68 -4.01 -3.89 0.26
CA THR A 68 -3.70 -2.46 0.07
C THR A 68 -4.15 -1.62 1.28
N VAL A 69 -5.29 -1.92 1.90
CA VAL A 69 -5.72 -1.27 3.16
C VAL A 69 -4.66 -1.44 4.23
N LEU A 70 -4.13 -2.65 4.43
CA LEU A 70 -3.06 -2.91 5.40
C LEU A 70 -1.83 -2.04 5.15
N ALA A 71 -1.42 -1.87 3.89
CA ALA A 71 -0.29 -1.02 3.53
C ALA A 71 -0.51 0.47 3.87
N PHE A 72 -1.75 0.94 3.85
CA PHE A 72 -2.10 2.33 4.15
C PHE A 72 -2.34 2.62 5.63
N LEU A 73 -2.61 1.60 6.46
CA LEU A 73 -2.94 1.77 7.88
C LEU A 73 -1.87 2.52 8.69
N PRO A 74 -0.55 2.32 8.48
CA PRO A 74 0.47 3.06 9.22
C PRO A 74 0.46 4.57 8.95
N GLY A 75 -0.22 5.04 7.90
CA GLY A 75 -0.28 6.47 7.54
C GLY A 75 1.03 7.04 7.02
N ARG A 76 1.99 6.20 6.66
CA ARG A 76 3.27 6.58 6.07
C ARG A 76 3.16 6.64 4.56
N TYR A 77 3.58 7.75 3.96
CA TYR A 77 3.49 7.96 2.51
C TYR A 77 4.86 8.22 1.91
N PRO A 78 5.18 7.61 0.75
CA PRO A 78 6.49 7.76 0.15
C PRO A 78 6.67 9.17 -0.46
N ARG A 79 7.92 9.61 -0.59
CA ARG A 79 8.25 10.87 -1.27
C ARG A 79 8.22 10.75 -2.79
N GLY A 80 8.30 9.54 -3.33
CA GLY A 80 8.30 9.22 -4.74
C GLY A 80 7.70 7.85 -5.01
N GLN A 81 8.03 7.26 -6.17
CA GLN A 81 7.55 5.95 -6.59
C GLN A 81 8.67 4.89 -6.63
N ARG A 82 9.85 5.22 -6.12
CA ARG A 82 11.02 4.34 -6.18
C ARG A 82 11.00 3.37 -5.02
N ALA A 83 10.75 2.11 -5.32
CA ALA A 83 10.71 1.03 -4.35
C ALA A 83 12.03 0.28 -4.27
N ALA A 84 12.46 -0.07 -3.06
CA ALA A 84 13.47 -1.09 -2.83
C ALA A 84 12.78 -2.38 -2.34
N ILE A 85 13.24 -3.53 -2.82
CA ILE A 85 12.65 -4.83 -2.47
C ILE A 85 13.78 -5.76 -2.02
N VAL A 86 13.66 -6.31 -0.81
CA VAL A 86 14.64 -7.23 -0.22
C VAL A 86 14.00 -8.60 -0.02
N ILE A 87 14.61 -9.63 -0.60
CA ILE A 87 14.08 -11.00 -0.65
C ILE A 87 15.19 -12.03 -0.40
N ASN A 88 14.78 -13.28 -0.19
CA ASN A 88 15.71 -14.38 0.09
C ASN A 88 15.83 -15.43 -1.03
N SER A 89 15.21 -15.19 -2.20
CA SER A 89 15.11 -16.23 -3.24
C SER A 89 15.15 -15.64 -4.64
N GLY A 90 16.03 -16.18 -5.49
CA GLY A 90 16.13 -15.82 -6.90
C GLY A 90 14.86 -16.11 -7.70
N GLY A 91 14.15 -17.19 -7.40
CA GLY A 91 12.86 -17.49 -8.03
C GLY A 91 11.81 -16.42 -7.72
N MET A 92 11.78 -15.90 -6.49
CA MET A 92 10.93 -14.78 -6.12
C MET A 92 11.33 -13.49 -6.86
N LYS A 93 12.63 -13.27 -7.04
CA LYS A 93 13.14 -12.11 -7.81
C LYS A 93 12.64 -12.15 -9.24
N GLY A 94 12.71 -13.29 -9.91
CA GLY A 94 12.18 -13.45 -11.27
C GLY A 94 10.69 -13.10 -11.36
N LEU A 95 9.87 -13.68 -10.47
CA LEU A 95 8.43 -13.38 -10.41
C LEU A 95 8.13 -11.89 -10.17
N ILE A 96 8.89 -11.24 -9.29
CA ILE A 96 8.74 -9.80 -9.02
C ILE A 96 9.05 -9.00 -10.28
N LEU A 97 10.15 -9.29 -10.95
CA LEU A 97 10.55 -8.59 -12.18
C LEU A 97 9.52 -8.74 -13.29
N ASP A 98 8.97 -9.95 -13.49
CA ASP A 98 7.90 -10.19 -14.47
C ASP A 98 6.66 -9.33 -14.19
N HIS A 99 6.23 -9.24 -12.93
CA HIS A 99 5.07 -8.43 -12.56
C HIS A 99 5.31 -6.92 -12.64
N LEU A 100 6.55 -6.47 -12.44
CA LEU A 100 6.89 -5.04 -12.47
C LEU A 100 6.77 -4.42 -13.86
N GLU A 101 6.88 -5.20 -14.93
CA GLU A 101 6.70 -4.70 -16.29
C GLU A 101 5.28 -4.18 -16.56
N GLU A 102 4.30 -4.70 -15.82
CA GLU A 102 2.88 -4.32 -15.96
C GLU A 102 2.45 -3.17 -15.04
N LEU A 103 3.33 -2.72 -14.14
CA LEU A 103 2.99 -1.77 -13.07
C LEU A 103 3.77 -0.46 -13.20
N PRO A 104 3.15 0.71 -12.92
CA PRO A 104 3.80 2.00 -12.98
C PRO A 104 4.67 2.29 -11.74
N ILE A 105 5.29 1.28 -11.14
CA ILE A 105 6.23 1.39 -10.03
C ILE A 105 7.65 1.38 -10.56
N GLN A 106 8.55 2.11 -9.93
CA GLN A 106 9.95 2.18 -10.30
C GLN A 106 10.79 1.45 -9.26
N LEU A 107 11.71 0.60 -9.71
CA LEU A 107 12.77 0.12 -8.84
C LEU A 107 13.78 1.24 -8.56
N ALA A 108 14.11 1.44 -7.29
CA ALA A 108 15.13 2.39 -6.88
C ALA A 108 16.51 1.99 -7.43
N ALA A 109 17.19 2.92 -8.07
CA ALA A 109 18.60 2.78 -8.34
C ALA A 109 19.37 3.11 -7.05
N LEU A 110 19.99 2.11 -6.44
CA LEU A 110 20.76 2.27 -5.22
C LEU A 110 22.05 3.06 -5.47
N ALA A 111 22.40 3.95 -4.55
CA ALA A 111 23.66 4.66 -4.56
C ALA A 111 24.85 3.68 -4.47
N GLN A 112 25.99 4.02 -5.08
CA GLN A 112 27.16 3.14 -5.05
C GLN A 112 27.64 2.89 -3.63
N SER A 113 27.64 3.91 -2.76
CA SER A 113 27.97 3.77 -1.33
C SER A 113 27.09 2.76 -0.61
N THR A 114 25.77 2.73 -0.93
CA THR A 114 24.83 1.74 -0.39
C THR A 114 25.18 0.34 -0.88
N LYS A 115 25.47 0.19 -2.16
CA LYS A 115 25.89 -1.10 -2.74
C LYS A 115 27.18 -1.62 -2.09
N ASP A 116 28.18 -0.76 -1.92
CA ASP A 116 29.45 -1.11 -1.30
C ASP A 116 29.27 -1.54 0.16
N ALA A 117 28.38 -0.87 0.89
CA ALA A 117 28.05 -1.24 2.28
C ALA A 117 27.27 -2.55 2.38
N ILE A 118 26.40 -2.87 1.43
CA ILE A 118 25.65 -4.13 1.37
C ILE A 118 26.54 -5.31 0.97
N ARG A 119 27.54 -5.08 0.11
CA ARG A 119 28.37 -6.15 -0.48
C ARG A 119 28.90 -7.19 0.53
N PRO A 120 29.47 -6.79 1.69
CA PRO A 120 29.98 -7.74 2.69
C PRO A 120 28.89 -8.49 3.47
N LEU A 121 27.63 -8.07 3.36
CA LEU A 121 26.50 -8.64 4.12
C LEU A 121 25.76 -9.75 3.37
N ILE A 122 26.07 -9.97 2.11
CA ILE A 122 25.42 -11.00 1.29
C ILE A 122 26.47 -11.93 0.66
N PRO A 123 26.11 -13.17 0.26
CA PRO A 123 26.99 -14.10 -0.43
C PRO A 123 27.68 -13.46 -1.65
N ALA A 124 28.95 -13.81 -1.86
CA ALA A 124 29.77 -13.21 -2.92
C ALA A 124 29.25 -13.46 -4.34
N GLU A 125 28.55 -14.56 -4.54
CA GLU A 125 27.94 -14.97 -5.81
C GLU A 125 26.68 -14.19 -6.17
N LEU A 126 26.04 -13.49 -5.20
CA LEU A 126 24.83 -12.71 -5.42
C LEU A 126 25.16 -11.27 -5.82
N ALA A 127 24.41 -10.72 -6.77
CA ALA A 127 24.55 -9.34 -7.19
C ALA A 127 23.90 -8.36 -6.19
N VAL A 128 24.57 -7.21 -5.94
CA VAL A 128 23.98 -6.11 -5.18
C VAL A 128 23.19 -5.22 -6.13
N GLU A 129 21.92 -5.57 -6.30
CA GLU A 129 20.97 -4.87 -7.17
C GLU A 129 19.57 -4.82 -6.53
N ASN A 130 18.62 -4.18 -7.16
CA ASN A 130 17.24 -4.10 -6.67
C ASN A 130 16.28 -4.75 -7.70
N PRO A 131 15.47 -5.76 -7.34
CA PRO A 131 15.32 -6.39 -6.02
C PRO A 131 16.60 -7.04 -5.51
N LEU A 132 16.92 -6.84 -4.22
CA LEU A 132 18.08 -7.49 -3.60
C LEU A 132 17.72 -8.90 -3.14
N GLU A 133 18.41 -9.89 -3.70
CA GLU A 133 18.43 -11.23 -3.13
C GLU A 133 19.56 -11.32 -2.10
N CYS A 134 19.21 -11.50 -0.82
CA CYS A 134 20.21 -11.66 0.24
C CYS A 134 20.54 -13.10 0.58
N GLY A 135 19.92 -14.08 -0.11
CA GLY A 135 20.09 -15.50 0.13
C GLY A 135 19.47 -16.00 1.44
N VAL A 136 19.40 -17.31 1.60
CA VAL A 136 18.83 -17.94 2.80
C VAL A 136 19.72 -17.67 4.03
N ALA A 137 21.03 -17.63 3.84
CA ALA A 137 21.99 -17.35 4.92
C ALA A 137 21.84 -15.91 5.45
N GLY A 138 21.63 -14.93 4.57
CA GLY A 138 21.37 -13.55 4.98
C GLY A 138 20.05 -13.38 5.75
N PHE A 139 19.08 -14.25 5.50
CA PHE A 139 17.80 -14.27 6.22
C PHE A 139 17.87 -14.95 7.59
N GLY A 140 18.84 -15.84 7.79
CA GLY A 140 19.15 -16.48 9.08
C GLY A 140 19.98 -15.62 10.03
N ASP A 141 20.60 -14.55 9.53
CA ASP A 141 21.29 -13.54 10.33
C ASP A 141 20.40 -12.29 10.51
N GLU A 142 19.67 -12.25 11.62
CA GLU A 142 18.77 -11.14 11.95
C GLU A 142 19.48 -9.79 11.96
N LYS A 143 20.72 -9.73 12.41
CA LYS A 143 21.50 -8.48 12.47
C LYS A 143 21.93 -8.02 11.09
N GLY A 144 22.44 -8.94 10.29
CA GLY A 144 22.80 -8.66 8.89
C GLY A 144 21.60 -8.23 8.06
N PHE A 145 20.46 -8.90 8.24
CA PHE A 145 19.21 -8.54 7.57
C PHE A 145 18.71 -7.14 7.98
N ALA A 146 18.71 -6.84 9.29
CA ALA A 146 18.34 -5.52 9.80
C ALA A 146 19.24 -4.42 9.23
N GLU A 147 20.53 -4.66 9.12
CA GLU A 147 21.49 -3.73 8.54
C GLU A 147 21.25 -3.52 7.04
N ILE A 148 20.96 -4.57 6.27
CA ILE A 148 20.58 -4.46 4.86
C ILE A 148 19.34 -3.58 4.70
N VAL A 149 18.30 -3.78 5.51
CA VAL A 149 17.08 -2.97 5.47
C VAL A 149 17.38 -1.52 5.85
N ARG A 150 18.20 -1.28 6.87
CA ARG A 150 18.62 0.05 7.28
C ARG A 150 19.34 0.79 6.15
N LEU A 151 20.29 0.14 5.50
CA LEU A 151 21.03 0.72 4.37
C LEU A 151 20.11 1.11 3.19
N HIS A 152 19.12 0.27 2.87
CA HIS A 152 18.10 0.62 1.88
C HIS A 152 17.22 1.80 2.34
N ALA A 153 16.84 1.82 3.61
CA ALA A 153 16.01 2.88 4.18
C ALA A 153 16.72 4.24 4.17
N GLU A 154 18.03 4.27 4.36
CA GLU A 154 18.83 5.48 4.33
C GLU A 154 19.21 5.94 2.92
N ASP A 155 19.14 5.05 1.92
CA ASP A 155 19.48 5.39 0.54
C ASP A 155 18.57 6.52 0.01
N PRO A 156 19.14 7.61 -0.52
CA PRO A 156 18.36 8.75 -1.05
C PRO A 156 17.57 8.40 -2.32
N GLY A 157 17.97 7.34 -3.02
CA GLY A 157 17.25 6.81 -4.17
C GLY A 157 15.98 6.04 -3.83
N VAL A 158 15.78 5.64 -2.58
CA VAL A 158 14.67 4.81 -2.12
C VAL A 158 13.58 5.67 -1.49
N ASP A 159 12.35 5.48 -1.91
CA ASP A 159 11.17 6.18 -1.36
C ASP A 159 10.32 5.29 -0.44
N MET A 160 10.32 3.98 -0.67
CA MET A 160 9.57 2.96 0.08
C MET A 160 10.24 1.59 -0.04
N LEU A 161 9.99 0.71 0.94
CA LEU A 161 10.60 -0.61 1.02
C LEU A 161 9.53 -1.71 1.09
N ALA A 162 9.81 -2.83 0.41
CA ALA A 162 9.15 -4.10 0.65
C ALA A 162 10.20 -5.14 1.07
N ILE A 163 9.94 -5.85 2.16
CA ILE A 163 10.85 -6.84 2.70
C ILE A 163 10.14 -8.19 2.81
N HIS A 164 10.79 -9.24 2.33
CA HIS A 164 10.21 -10.58 2.48
C HIS A 164 10.14 -10.96 3.95
N GLY A 165 8.97 -11.40 4.40
CA GLY A 165 8.74 -11.91 5.74
C GLY A 165 7.45 -12.71 5.76
N GLU A 166 7.45 -13.84 6.47
CA GLU A 166 6.26 -14.66 6.62
C GLU A 166 5.75 -14.61 8.05
N LEU A 167 4.45 -14.44 8.21
CA LEU A 167 3.79 -14.54 9.51
C LEU A 167 3.85 -15.99 10.02
N PRO A 168 3.96 -16.22 11.34
CA PRO A 168 3.91 -17.56 11.90
C PRO A 168 2.57 -18.23 11.59
N ARG A 169 2.58 -19.49 11.13
CA ARG A 169 1.37 -20.24 10.72
C ARG A 169 0.86 -21.24 11.75
N HIS A 170 1.69 -21.58 12.72
CA HIS A 170 1.41 -22.54 13.80
C HIS A 170 1.84 -21.93 15.13
N PRO A 171 1.53 -22.54 16.27
CA PRO A 171 1.84 -22.00 17.60
C PRO A 171 3.36 -21.88 17.86
N GLU A 172 4.16 -21.73 16.81
CA GLU A 172 5.53 -21.31 16.91
C GLU A 172 5.59 -19.88 17.38
N LYS A 173 6.07 -19.69 18.60
CA LYS A 173 6.40 -18.36 19.11
C LYS A 173 7.62 -17.84 18.36
N ARG A 174 7.41 -16.93 17.43
CA ARG A 174 8.49 -16.16 16.79
C ARG A 174 8.68 -14.86 17.55
N ASP A 175 9.94 -14.46 17.73
CA ASP A 175 10.23 -13.16 18.29
C ASP A 175 9.86 -12.06 17.27
N PRO A 176 8.98 -11.11 17.64
CA PRO A 176 8.62 -9.99 16.75
C PRO A 176 9.69 -8.88 16.74
N ALA A 177 10.65 -8.90 17.67
CA ALA A 177 11.62 -7.82 17.87
C ALA A 177 12.41 -7.46 16.60
N PRO A 178 12.89 -8.39 15.76
CA PRO A 178 13.61 -8.05 14.54
C PRO A 178 12.76 -7.17 13.59
N PHE A 179 11.51 -7.54 13.34
CA PHE A 179 10.63 -6.76 12.45
C PHE A 179 10.17 -5.45 13.11
N LYS A 180 9.95 -5.45 14.42
CA LYS A 180 9.62 -4.23 15.15
C LYS A 180 10.75 -3.19 15.07
N SER A 181 12.01 -3.63 15.17
CA SER A 181 13.16 -2.75 14.99
C SER A 181 13.21 -2.13 13.59
N LEU A 182 12.81 -2.89 12.55
CA LEU A 182 12.78 -2.40 11.17
C LEU A 182 11.73 -1.30 10.96
N ALA A 183 10.59 -1.38 11.64
CA ALA A 183 9.57 -0.33 11.59
C ALA A 183 10.08 1.02 12.13
N ALA A 184 11.06 0.98 13.03
CA ALA A 184 11.61 2.17 13.70
C ALA A 184 12.78 2.83 12.97
N VAL A 185 13.41 2.16 11.98
CA VAL A 185 14.62 2.70 11.32
C VAL A 185 14.33 3.86 10.37
N THR A 186 13.09 4.06 9.95
CA THR A 186 12.78 5.07 8.93
C THR A 186 11.34 5.54 9.00
N GLU A 187 11.09 6.77 8.54
CA GLU A 187 9.75 7.30 8.28
C GLU A 187 9.18 6.88 6.91
N LYS A 188 10.00 6.28 6.05
CA LYS A 188 9.54 5.75 4.77
C LYS A 188 8.58 4.59 5.00
N PRO A 189 7.59 4.34 4.12
CA PRO A 189 6.79 3.13 4.19
C PRO A 189 7.66 1.88 4.11
N VAL A 190 7.51 0.98 5.08
CA VAL A 190 8.11 -0.35 5.09
C VAL A 190 6.99 -1.37 5.17
N ILE A 191 6.95 -2.29 4.22
CA ILE A 191 5.96 -3.35 4.10
C ILE A 191 6.68 -4.68 4.17
N ALA A 192 6.29 -5.55 5.12
CA ALA A 192 6.67 -6.95 5.07
C ALA A 192 5.68 -7.72 4.18
N PHE A 193 6.14 -8.74 3.44
CA PHE A 193 5.26 -9.53 2.59
C PHE A 193 5.64 -11.00 2.51
N ALA A 194 4.63 -11.85 2.48
CA ALA A 194 4.77 -13.26 2.17
C ALA A 194 4.68 -13.48 0.65
N ARG A 195 5.40 -14.47 0.13
CA ARG A 195 5.38 -14.80 -1.31
C ARG A 195 4.04 -15.36 -1.80
N ALA A 196 3.23 -15.93 -0.90
CA ALA A 196 1.93 -16.54 -1.24
C ALA A 196 0.88 -16.24 -0.17
N THR A 197 -0.38 -16.30 -0.56
CA THR A 197 -1.51 -16.18 0.35
C THR A 197 -1.72 -17.48 1.14
N TYR A 198 -1.99 -17.36 2.42
CA TYR A 198 -2.34 -18.47 3.32
C TYR A 198 -3.28 -18.00 4.45
N SER A 199 -3.94 -18.95 5.09
CA SER A 199 -4.82 -18.64 6.22
C SER A 199 -4.03 -18.12 7.42
N LEU A 200 -4.50 -17.03 8.01
CA LEU A 200 -3.92 -16.44 9.21
C LEU A 200 -4.59 -17.02 10.46
N GLY A 201 -3.77 -17.52 11.39
CA GLY A 201 -4.18 -17.90 12.75
C GLY A 201 -4.14 -16.73 13.72
N GLU A 202 -4.43 -17.02 14.98
CA GLU A 202 -4.34 -16.03 16.05
C GLU A 202 -2.90 -15.58 16.27
N GLU A 203 -1.95 -16.50 16.20
CA GLU A 203 -0.51 -16.24 16.35
C GLU A 203 0.00 -15.26 15.27
N SER A 204 -0.48 -15.41 14.03
CA SER A 204 -0.15 -14.49 12.94
C SER A 204 -0.60 -13.07 13.24
N ARG A 205 -1.80 -12.92 13.77
CA ARG A 205 -2.39 -11.61 14.12
C ARG A 205 -1.64 -10.94 15.25
N VAL A 206 -1.40 -11.69 16.33
CA VAL A 206 -0.65 -11.19 17.48
C VAL A 206 0.77 -10.78 17.07
N TYR A 207 1.42 -11.57 16.23
CA TYR A 207 2.76 -11.26 15.72
C TYR A 207 2.75 -9.95 14.91
N GLN A 208 1.80 -9.81 13.99
CA GLN A 208 1.66 -8.59 13.17
C GLN A 208 1.42 -7.35 14.03
N GLU A 209 0.55 -7.43 15.04
CA GLU A 209 0.29 -6.33 15.97
C GLU A 209 1.54 -5.92 16.75
N GLN A 210 2.41 -6.87 17.09
CA GLN A 210 3.63 -6.63 17.84
C GLN A 210 4.77 -6.03 17.01
N THR A 211 4.74 -6.19 15.69
CA THR A 211 5.82 -5.72 14.80
C THR A 211 5.64 -4.29 14.31
N ASP A 212 4.46 -3.70 14.44
CA ASP A 212 4.10 -2.38 13.87
C ASP A 212 4.34 -2.26 12.34
N LEU A 213 4.45 -3.39 11.64
CA LEU A 213 4.59 -3.46 10.18
C LEU A 213 3.35 -4.08 9.55
N PRO A 214 2.89 -3.58 8.40
CA PRO A 214 1.93 -4.30 7.59
C PRO A 214 2.61 -5.53 6.96
N PHE A 215 2.02 -6.71 7.16
CA PHE A 215 2.41 -7.95 6.50
C PHE A 215 1.40 -8.30 5.42
N LEU A 216 1.76 -8.09 4.18
CA LEU A 216 0.93 -8.39 3.04
C LEU A 216 1.13 -9.82 2.54
N GLN A 217 0.10 -10.38 1.96
CA GLN A 217 0.12 -11.73 1.41
C GLN A 217 0.12 -11.71 -0.12
N GLY A 218 1.14 -12.32 -0.70
CA GLY A 218 1.30 -12.44 -2.15
C GLY A 218 2.09 -11.30 -2.78
N ILE A 219 2.90 -11.67 -3.76
CA ILE A 219 3.77 -10.74 -4.50
C ILE A 219 2.93 -9.70 -5.25
N THR A 220 1.93 -10.15 -6.00
CA THR A 220 1.09 -9.27 -6.85
C THR A 220 0.36 -8.21 -6.02
N ALA A 221 -0.27 -8.61 -4.90
CA ALA A 221 -0.96 -7.70 -4.01
C ALA A 221 0.00 -6.68 -3.38
N THR A 222 1.21 -7.11 -3.00
CA THR A 222 2.25 -6.24 -2.46
C THR A 222 2.70 -5.19 -3.47
N LEU A 223 2.98 -5.59 -4.70
CA LEU A 223 3.37 -4.65 -5.76
C LEU A 223 2.23 -3.68 -6.12
N GLY A 224 0.99 -4.15 -6.11
CA GLY A 224 -0.21 -3.32 -6.25
C GLY A 224 -0.34 -2.29 -5.13
N ALA A 225 -0.10 -2.68 -3.88
CA ALA A 225 -0.13 -1.79 -2.72
C ALA A 225 0.98 -0.73 -2.77
N LEU A 226 2.21 -1.10 -3.13
CA LEU A 226 3.32 -0.15 -3.34
C LEU A 226 2.98 0.85 -4.45
N THR A 227 2.42 0.37 -5.55
CA THR A 227 1.95 1.22 -6.66
C THR A 227 0.89 2.22 -6.17
N GLY A 228 -0.10 1.73 -5.41
CA GLY A 228 -1.14 2.57 -4.81
C GLY A 228 -0.59 3.66 -3.90
N LEU A 229 0.34 3.31 -3.02
CA LEU A 229 1.04 4.27 -2.13
C LEU A 229 1.77 5.35 -2.92
N GLY A 230 2.54 4.95 -3.94
CA GLY A 230 3.29 5.87 -4.79
C GLY A 230 2.40 6.83 -5.57
N LEU A 231 1.34 6.31 -6.21
CA LEU A 231 0.36 7.11 -6.96
C LEU A 231 -0.41 8.09 -6.06
N TYR A 232 -0.86 7.64 -4.89
CA TYR A 232 -1.54 8.50 -3.92
C TYR A 232 -0.62 9.64 -3.46
N ALA A 233 0.60 9.32 -3.08
CA ALA A 233 1.57 10.31 -2.64
C ALA A 233 1.96 11.29 -3.75
N GLN A 234 2.11 10.82 -4.98
CA GLN A 234 2.34 11.66 -6.14
C GLN A 234 1.17 12.63 -6.36
N ARG A 235 -0.05 12.12 -6.35
CA ARG A 235 -1.25 12.95 -6.54
C ARG A 235 -1.38 14.01 -5.46
N LYS A 236 -1.13 13.64 -4.21
CA LYS A 236 -1.15 14.57 -3.08
C LYS A 236 -0.16 15.73 -3.26
N ARG A 237 1.05 15.46 -3.77
CA ARG A 237 2.05 16.51 -4.05
C ARG A 237 1.66 17.43 -5.22
N GLN A 238 0.98 16.89 -6.23
CA GLN A 238 0.50 17.68 -7.39
C GLN A 238 -0.64 18.64 -7.03
N GLY A 239 -1.18 18.53 -5.82
CA GLY A 239 -2.31 19.33 -5.37
C GLY A 239 -3.65 18.77 -5.85
N ILE A 240 -4.72 19.41 -5.37
CA ILE A 240 -6.08 18.95 -5.63
C ILE A 240 -6.58 19.65 -6.88
N PRO A 241 -7.08 18.89 -7.87
CA PRO A 241 -7.67 19.51 -9.04
C PRO A 241 -8.91 20.30 -8.65
N ASP A 242 -9.09 21.43 -9.29
CA ASP A 242 -10.33 22.20 -9.18
C ASP A 242 -11.49 21.37 -9.75
N ILE A 243 -12.46 21.08 -8.90
CA ILE A 243 -13.69 20.37 -9.26
C ILE A 243 -14.81 21.33 -9.02
N PRO A 244 -15.53 21.76 -10.09
CA PRO A 244 -16.65 22.64 -9.90
C PRO A 244 -17.69 21.96 -8.99
N PRO A 245 -18.28 22.69 -8.04
CA PRO A 245 -19.32 22.16 -7.18
C PRO A 245 -20.51 21.70 -8.03
N PRO A 246 -21.23 20.66 -7.60
CA PRO A 246 -22.43 20.21 -8.31
C PRO A 246 -23.45 21.35 -8.41
N ASP A 247 -24.00 21.53 -9.60
CA ASP A 247 -25.03 22.54 -9.83
C ASP A 247 -26.21 22.32 -8.86
N GLY A 248 -26.57 23.35 -8.11
CA GLY A 248 -27.72 23.38 -7.18
C GLY A 248 -27.47 22.98 -5.72
N GLN A 249 -26.23 22.68 -5.28
CA GLN A 249 -25.99 22.28 -3.88
C GLN A 249 -25.24 23.28 -3.00
N ARG A 250 -24.94 24.49 -3.48
CA ARG A 250 -24.29 25.51 -2.63
C ARG A 250 -25.13 25.87 -1.38
N GLU A 251 -26.44 25.81 -1.48
CA GLU A 251 -27.37 26.12 -0.38
C GLU A 251 -27.58 24.95 0.59
N LYS A 252 -27.77 23.72 0.09
CA LYS A 252 -28.09 22.56 0.94
C LYS A 252 -26.96 22.12 1.88
N ILE A 253 -25.70 22.22 1.45
CA ILE A 253 -24.55 21.84 2.32
C ILE A 253 -24.38 22.85 3.46
N GLY A 254 -24.69 24.12 3.23
CA GLY A 254 -24.71 25.16 4.25
C GLY A 254 -25.81 24.95 5.29
N GLU A 255 -27.00 24.60 4.83
CA GLU A 255 -28.18 24.36 5.68
C GLU A 255 -28.05 23.05 6.48
N ASP A 256 -27.54 21.97 5.91
CA ASP A 256 -27.36 20.69 6.63
C ASP A 256 -26.24 20.77 7.67
N ARG A 257 -25.16 21.54 7.41
CA ARG A 257 -24.14 21.84 8.41
C ARG A 257 -24.69 22.70 9.56
N LYS A 258 -25.53 23.67 9.25
CA LYS A 258 -26.19 24.50 10.25
C LYS A 258 -27.16 23.68 11.09
N ARG A 259 -27.98 22.85 10.45
CA ARG A 259 -28.94 21.95 11.11
C ARG A 259 -28.28 20.90 12.01
N ARG A 260 -27.14 20.33 11.61
CA ARG A 260 -26.38 19.39 12.46
C ARG A 260 -25.68 20.06 13.62
N ARG A 261 -25.27 21.31 13.47
CA ARG A 261 -24.70 22.13 14.55
C ARG A 261 -25.75 22.51 15.58
N ASP A 262 -26.94 22.84 15.10
CA ASP A 262 -28.09 23.25 15.94
C ASP A 262 -28.72 22.05 16.69
N LEU A 263 -28.54 20.79 16.19
CA LEU A 263 -29.04 19.58 16.82
C LEU A 263 -28.05 18.95 17.82
N GLY A 264 -26.90 19.56 18.07
CA GLY A 264 -25.97 19.13 19.12
C GLY A 264 -25.39 17.71 18.93
N HIS A 265 -25.47 17.15 17.73
CA HIS A 265 -24.87 15.85 17.45
C HIS A 265 -23.35 15.96 17.31
N PRO A 266 -22.57 15.37 18.23
CA PRO A 266 -21.16 15.21 17.99
C PRO A 266 -21.01 14.27 16.79
N VAL A 267 -20.22 14.67 15.81
CA VAL A 267 -19.75 13.79 14.74
C VAL A 267 -18.82 12.78 15.42
N ALA A 268 -19.40 11.71 15.96
CA ALA A 268 -18.67 10.57 16.45
C ALA A 268 -18.05 9.89 15.24
N MET A 269 -16.78 10.17 14.97
CA MET A 269 -15.94 9.22 14.26
C MET A 269 -15.82 8.00 15.17
N ALA A 270 -16.54 6.93 14.83
CA ALA A 270 -16.24 5.63 15.37
C ALA A 270 -14.88 5.19 14.80
N VAL A 271 -13.82 5.53 15.49
CA VAL A 271 -12.60 4.76 15.45
C VAL A 271 -12.95 3.48 16.20
N PRO A 272 -12.83 2.28 15.61
CA PRO A 272 -13.01 1.04 16.36
C PRO A 272 -12.01 1.09 17.51
N GLY A 273 -12.54 1.18 18.73
CA GLY A 273 -11.74 1.16 19.93
C GLY A 273 -10.97 -0.16 19.99
N ARG A 274 -9.75 -0.09 20.44
CA ARG A 274 -8.97 -1.23 20.92
C ARG A 274 -9.89 -2.07 21.80
N VAL A 275 -10.28 -3.22 21.31
CA VAL A 275 -10.84 -4.27 22.16
C VAL A 275 -9.65 -4.79 22.97
N ARG A 276 -9.75 -4.63 24.27
CA ARG A 276 -8.81 -5.19 25.25
C ARG A 276 -8.83 -6.72 25.22
#